data_965c0824d3cf586ef40cc54da6cc1652
#
_entry.id   965c0824d3cf586ef40cc54da6cc1652
#
_cell.length_a   1.000
_cell.length_b   1.000
_cell.length_c   1.000
_cell.angle_alpha   90.00
_cell.angle_beta   90.00
_cell.angle_gamma   90.00
#
_symmetry.space_group_name_H-M   'P 1'
#
loop_
_entity.id
_entity.type
_entity.pdbx_description
1 polymer ?
#
loop_
_entity_poly.entity_id
_entity_poly.type
_entity_poly.pdbx_seq_one_letter_code
_entity_poly.pdbx_strand_id
1 'polypeptide(L)' 'MVRQADREKFVELAKRRVSKALKDIQLVGNLSNRSNYDYTEEDVTKIVKALTDEVSACRKKFEVALKKQSKPAFELE' A
#
# COMPACT_ATOMS: atom_id res chain seq x y z
N MET A 1 -14.61 -7.07 18.28
CA MET A 1 -14.17 -8.43 18.55
C MET A 1 -13.33 -8.97 17.44
N VAL A 2 -12.19 -9.57 17.77
CA VAL A 2 -11.30 -10.14 16.78
C VAL A 2 -11.70 -11.57 16.47
N ARG A 3 -11.89 -11.88 15.21
CA ARG A 3 -12.15 -13.23 14.78
C ARG A 3 -10.82 -13.87 14.43
N GLN A 4 -10.45 -14.89 15.17
CA GLN A 4 -9.11 -15.46 15.07
C GLN A 4 -8.74 -15.89 13.64
N ALA A 5 -9.64 -16.58 12.97
CA ALA A 5 -9.37 -17.05 11.61
C ALA A 5 -9.20 -15.88 10.65
N ASP A 6 -10.00 -14.84 10.79
CA ASP A 6 -9.89 -13.65 9.94
C ASP A 6 -8.60 -12.90 10.23
N ARG A 7 -8.21 -12.86 11.50
CA ARG A 7 -6.97 -12.19 11.88
C ARG A 7 -5.75 -12.90 11.28
N GLU A 8 -5.71 -14.21 11.38
CA GLU A 8 -4.60 -15.00 10.85
C GLU A 8 -4.51 -14.85 9.33
N LYS A 9 -5.65 -14.86 8.67
CA LYS A 9 -5.71 -14.69 7.23
C LYS A 9 -5.18 -13.32 6.82
N PHE A 10 -5.58 -12.28 7.55
CA PHE A 10 -5.11 -10.93 7.26
C PHE A 10 -3.60 -10.84 7.41
N VAL A 11 -3.07 -11.36 8.52
CA VAL A 11 -1.63 -11.29 8.77
C VAL A 11 -0.85 -12.00 7.68
N GLU A 12 -1.30 -13.20 7.29
CA GLU A 12 -0.62 -13.95 6.26
C GLU A 12 -0.64 -13.24 4.92
N LEU A 13 -1.81 -12.74 4.52
CA LEU A 13 -1.94 -12.05 3.24
C LEU A 13 -1.18 -10.74 3.24
N ALA A 14 -1.23 -10.01 4.35
CA ALA A 14 -0.52 -8.74 4.44
C ALA A 14 0.98 -8.95 4.32
N LYS A 15 1.52 -9.95 5.03
CA LYS A 15 2.94 -10.25 4.93
C LYS A 15 3.35 -10.55 3.50
N ARG A 16 2.57 -11.39 2.82
CA ARG A 16 2.91 -11.81 1.48
C ARG A 16 2.80 -10.67 0.49
N ARG A 17 1.70 -9.92 0.57
CA ARG A 17 1.46 -8.85 -0.40
C ARG A 17 2.38 -7.66 -0.19
N VAL A 18 2.63 -7.28 1.06
CA VAL A 18 3.54 -6.18 1.33
C VAL A 18 4.97 -6.55 0.93
N SER A 19 5.39 -7.77 1.26
CA SER A 19 6.73 -8.21 0.87
C SER A 19 6.92 -8.17 -0.63
N LYS A 20 5.91 -8.61 -1.39
CA LYS A 20 5.99 -8.56 -2.83
C LYS A 20 6.02 -7.13 -3.34
N ALA A 21 5.20 -6.26 -2.77
CA ALA A 21 5.17 -4.86 -3.17
C ALA A 21 6.51 -4.18 -2.92
N LEU A 22 7.11 -4.44 -1.76
CA LEU A 22 8.41 -3.86 -1.44
C LEU A 22 9.47 -4.33 -2.43
N LYS A 23 9.44 -5.62 -2.77
CA LYS A 23 10.37 -6.16 -3.73
C LYS A 23 10.18 -5.54 -5.11
N ASP A 24 8.93 -5.39 -5.52
CA ASP A 24 8.63 -4.77 -6.81
C ASP A 24 9.12 -3.33 -6.87
N ILE A 25 8.95 -2.59 -5.76
CA ILE A 25 9.44 -1.22 -5.70
C ILE A 25 10.98 -1.19 -5.76
N GLN A 26 11.63 -2.14 -5.09
CA GLN A 26 13.08 -2.24 -5.18
C GLN A 26 13.54 -2.49 -6.62
N LEU A 27 12.80 -3.32 -7.34
CA LEU A 27 13.11 -3.58 -8.74
C LEU A 27 12.97 -2.32 -9.60
N VAL A 28 11.95 -1.51 -9.30
CA VAL A 28 11.80 -0.23 -9.99
C VAL A 28 13.04 0.63 -9.72
N GLY A 29 13.50 0.65 -8.45
CA GLY A 29 14.70 1.42 -8.10
C GLY A 29 15.94 0.97 -8.84
N ASN A 30 16.01 -0.32 -9.18
CA ASN A 30 17.18 -0.82 -9.92
C ASN A 30 17.27 -0.25 -11.34
N LEU A 31 16.18 0.32 -11.84
CA LEU A 31 16.22 0.99 -13.15
C LEU A 31 17.03 2.28 -13.12
N SER A 32 17.48 2.70 -11.95
CA SER A 32 18.29 3.91 -11.82
C SER A 32 19.70 3.75 -12.39
N ASN A 33 20.09 2.55 -12.76
CA ASN A 33 21.43 2.28 -13.29
C ASN A 33 21.61 2.91 -14.66
N ARG A 34 22.31 4.04 -14.72
CA ARG A 34 22.49 4.80 -15.95
C ARG A 34 23.38 4.08 -16.97
N SER A 35 24.13 3.09 -16.55
CA SER A 35 24.91 2.30 -17.51
C SER A 35 24.01 1.49 -18.43
N ASN A 36 22.83 1.13 -17.97
CA ASN A 36 21.93 0.27 -18.73
C ASN A 36 20.67 0.96 -19.21
N TYR A 37 20.29 2.06 -18.56
CA TYR A 37 18.98 2.69 -18.81
C TYR A 37 19.12 4.19 -18.96
N ASP A 38 18.28 4.75 -19.80
CA ASP A 38 18.24 6.18 -20.03
C ASP A 38 16.92 6.73 -19.52
N TYR A 39 16.98 7.74 -18.66
CA TYR A 39 15.78 8.33 -18.08
C TYR A 39 16.04 9.78 -17.68
N THR A 40 14.96 10.53 -17.54
CA THR A 40 15.01 11.93 -17.16
C THR A 40 14.50 12.12 -15.74
N GLU A 41 14.76 13.31 -15.19
CA GLU A 41 14.19 13.66 -13.89
C GLU A 41 12.67 13.63 -13.93
N GLU A 42 12.09 14.02 -15.07
CA GLU A 42 10.65 14.00 -15.21
C GLU A 42 10.12 12.57 -15.11
N ASP A 43 10.82 11.62 -15.72
CA ASP A 43 10.44 10.21 -15.59
C ASP A 43 10.42 9.78 -14.13
N VAL A 44 11.47 10.14 -13.39
CA VAL A 44 11.57 9.78 -11.98
C VAL A 44 10.43 10.40 -11.17
N THR A 45 10.15 11.66 -11.44
CA THR A 45 9.06 12.35 -10.74
C THR A 45 7.73 11.66 -10.98
N LYS A 46 7.47 11.26 -12.22
CA LYS A 46 6.23 10.58 -12.55
C LYS A 46 6.12 9.21 -11.89
N ILE A 47 7.23 8.48 -11.88
CA ILE A 47 7.25 7.16 -11.25
C ILE A 47 6.97 7.28 -9.75
N VAL A 48 7.70 8.17 -9.08
CA VAL A 48 7.56 8.33 -7.63
C VAL A 48 6.17 8.83 -7.28
N LYS A 49 5.63 9.77 -8.08
CA LYS A 49 4.29 10.27 -7.83
C LYS A 49 3.25 9.15 -7.95
N ALA A 50 3.37 8.30 -8.96
CA ALA A 50 2.43 7.21 -9.14
C ALA A 50 2.47 6.25 -7.95
N LEU A 51 3.66 5.90 -7.49
CA LEU A 51 3.80 4.99 -6.34
C LEU A 51 3.26 5.63 -5.06
N THR A 52 3.58 6.91 -4.85
CA THR A 52 3.13 7.63 -3.66
C THR A 52 1.60 7.76 -3.67
N ASP A 53 1.02 8.07 -4.82
CA ASP A 53 -0.43 8.18 -4.94
C ASP A 53 -1.10 6.86 -4.61
N GLU A 54 -0.52 5.75 -5.06
CA GLU A 54 -1.10 4.45 -4.81
C GLU A 54 -1.02 4.09 -3.34
N VAL A 55 0.09 4.42 -2.68
CA VAL A 55 0.23 4.20 -1.25
C VAL A 55 -0.82 5.03 -0.50
N SER A 56 -1.02 6.29 -0.91
CA SER A 56 -2.02 7.15 -0.27
C SER A 56 -3.42 6.58 -0.44
N ALA A 57 -3.74 6.06 -1.62
CA ALA A 57 -5.05 5.47 -1.86
C ALA A 57 -5.24 4.23 -1.00
N CYS A 58 -4.21 3.43 -0.86
CA CYS A 58 -4.23 2.26 0.00
C CYS A 58 -4.52 2.64 1.44
N ARG A 59 -3.82 3.65 1.94
CA ARG A 59 -4.01 4.15 3.29
C ARG A 59 -5.45 4.60 3.51
N LYS A 60 -6.00 5.30 2.54
CA LYS A 60 -7.35 5.81 2.67
C LYS A 60 -8.38 4.69 2.78
N LYS A 61 -8.16 3.59 2.08
CA LYS A 61 -9.05 2.44 2.20
C LYS A 61 -9.08 1.91 3.62
N PHE A 62 -7.92 1.81 4.25
CA PHE A 62 -7.86 1.37 5.64
C PHE A 62 -8.51 2.37 6.57
N GLU A 63 -8.26 3.66 6.36
CA GLU A 63 -8.83 4.68 7.21
C GLU A 63 -10.36 4.68 7.16
N VAL A 64 -10.90 4.55 5.96
CA VAL A 64 -12.37 4.50 5.80
C VAL A 64 -12.93 3.26 6.48
N ALA A 65 -12.28 2.11 6.30
CA ALA A 65 -12.75 0.88 6.89
C ALA A 65 -12.67 0.92 8.42
N LEU A 66 -11.60 1.49 8.97
CA LEU A 66 -11.45 1.62 10.41
C LEU A 66 -12.50 2.56 10.99
N LYS A 67 -12.80 3.63 10.26
CA LYS A 67 -13.82 4.56 10.71
C LYS A 67 -15.19 3.88 10.77
N LYS A 68 -15.52 3.12 9.74
CA LYS A 68 -16.78 2.39 9.72
C LYS A 68 -16.87 1.44 10.88
N GLN A 69 -15.79 0.77 11.18
CA GLN A 69 -15.76 -0.25 12.20
C GLN A 69 -15.84 0.34 13.59
N SER A 70 -15.16 1.46 13.82
CA SER A 70 -15.12 2.07 15.15
C SER A 70 -16.34 2.92 15.44
N LYS A 71 -17.09 3.29 14.40
CA LYS A 71 -18.25 4.13 14.58
C LYS A 71 -19.46 3.28 14.89
N PRO A 72 -20.21 3.58 15.98
CA PRO A 72 -21.41 2.83 16.26
C PRO A 72 -22.40 3.01 15.12
N ALA A 73 -23.11 1.94 14.80
CA ALA A 73 -24.01 1.96 13.68
C ALA A 73 -25.11 3.01 13.87
N PHE A 74 -25.65 3.04 15.06
CA PHE A 74 -26.73 3.99 15.33
C PHE A 74 -27.02 3.97 16.81
N GLU A 75 -27.11 5.15 17.39
CA GLU A 75 -27.33 5.30 18.81
C GLU A 75 -28.67 5.98 19.03
N LEU A 76 -29.51 5.35 19.80
CA LEU A 76 -30.79 5.93 20.09
C LEU A 76 -30.83 6.67 21.42
N GLU A 77 -29.96 6.39 22.32
CA GLU A 77 -29.96 7.08 23.60
C GLU A 77 -28.89 8.10 23.71
#